data_ffeb080e36c8f29a9da7b92a8b0150bb
#
_entry.id   ffeb080e36c8f29a9da7b92a8b0150bb
#
_cell.length_a   1.000
_cell.length_b   1.000
_cell.length_c   1.000
_cell.angle_alpha   90.00
_cell.angle_beta   90.00
_cell.angle_gamma   90.00
#
_symmetry.space_group_name_H-M   'P 1'
#
loop_
_entity.id
_entity.type
_entity.pdbx_description
1 polymer ?
#
loop_
_entity_poly.entity_id
_entity_poly.type
_entity_poly.pdbx_seq_one_letter_code
_entity_poly.pdbx_strand_id
1 'polypeptide(L)'
;MEGSKTYSKDFMSRHNIPTAAYQNFTDYDAALAYVKSVDHPVVIKASGLASGKGVILPATTEEAVEGLKSIMVSKDFGSAGEEVVVEEFLTGQELSILAFSDGYTVLAMPGAQDHKRIGDGDTGPNTGGMGAYSPAPCASKEMEEEIMRTIVQPTIDGMRKDGKVFTIGMWQNGC
;
A
#
# COMPACT_ATOMS: atom_id res chain seq x y z
N MET A 1 -8.41 6.70 -4.24
CA MET A 1 -7.16 6.02 -3.89
C MET A 1 -7.42 4.63 -3.37
N GLU A 2 -8.23 4.42 -2.37
CA GLU A 2 -8.51 3.10 -1.79
C GLU A 2 -9.05 2.07 -2.81
N GLY A 3 -9.90 2.47 -3.72
CA GLY A 3 -10.54 1.58 -4.71
C GLY A 3 -9.62 1.05 -5.82
N SER A 4 -8.41 1.58 -6.00
CA SER A 4 -7.46 1.15 -7.03
C SER A 4 -6.02 1.41 -6.57
N LYS A 5 -5.26 0.32 -6.42
CA LYS A 5 -3.86 0.39 -6.03
C LYS A 5 -2.98 0.92 -7.16
N THR A 6 -3.29 0.58 -8.42
CA THR A 6 -2.60 1.12 -9.59
C THR A 6 -2.75 2.65 -9.67
N TYR A 7 -3.98 3.14 -9.52
CA TYR A 7 -4.21 4.58 -9.44
C TYR A 7 -3.44 5.25 -8.29
N SER A 8 -3.42 4.62 -7.10
CA SER A 8 -2.69 5.16 -5.94
C SER A 8 -1.20 5.28 -6.19
N LYS A 9 -0.60 4.25 -6.80
CA LYS A 9 0.83 4.26 -7.14
C LYS A 9 1.16 5.34 -8.17
N ASP A 10 0.38 5.43 -9.25
CA ASP A 10 0.56 6.44 -10.27
C ASP A 10 0.34 7.86 -9.73
N PHE A 11 -0.60 8.02 -8.81
CA PHE A 11 -0.83 9.27 -8.10
C PHE A 11 0.40 9.66 -7.27
N MET A 12 0.92 8.74 -6.44
CA MET A 12 2.11 8.99 -5.62
C MET A 12 3.32 9.35 -6.48
N SER A 13 3.52 8.63 -7.58
CA SER A 13 4.59 8.92 -8.54
C SER A 13 4.46 10.31 -9.15
N ARG A 14 3.27 10.70 -9.64
CA ARG A 14 3.03 12.03 -10.25
C ARG A 14 3.25 13.19 -9.30
N HIS A 15 2.97 12.97 -8.02
CA HIS A 15 3.07 14.00 -7.00
C HIS A 15 4.35 13.91 -6.15
N ASN A 16 5.31 13.05 -6.55
CA ASN A 16 6.59 12.82 -5.86
C ASN A 16 6.40 12.42 -4.39
N ILE A 17 5.37 11.61 -4.10
CA ILE A 17 5.12 11.06 -2.78
C ILE A 17 5.91 9.75 -2.66
N PRO A 18 6.75 9.59 -1.62
CA PRO A 18 7.52 8.37 -1.40
C PRO A 18 6.62 7.14 -1.35
N THR A 19 7.03 6.11 -2.06
CA THR A 19 6.36 4.79 -2.06
C THR A 19 7.35 3.73 -2.52
N ALA A 20 7.09 2.46 -2.23
CA ALA A 20 7.86 1.33 -2.75
C ALA A 20 7.97 1.40 -4.27
N ALA A 21 9.12 1.02 -4.83
CA ALA A 21 9.27 0.88 -6.27
C ALA A 21 8.20 -0.08 -6.81
N TYR A 22 7.61 0.22 -7.95
CA TYR A 22 6.48 -0.53 -8.45
C TYR A 22 6.38 -0.51 -9.95
N GLN A 23 5.61 -1.47 -10.48
CA GLN A 23 5.14 -1.45 -11.85
C GLN A 23 3.71 -1.98 -11.93
N ASN A 24 2.87 -1.29 -12.73
CA ASN A 24 1.48 -1.66 -12.97
C ASN A 24 1.36 -2.50 -14.24
N PHE A 25 0.50 -3.52 -14.22
CA PHE A 25 0.26 -4.38 -15.37
C PHE A 25 -1.23 -4.66 -15.55
N THR A 26 -1.67 -4.63 -16.82
CA THR A 26 -2.97 -5.11 -17.29
C THR A 26 -2.82 -6.38 -18.15
N ASP A 27 -1.59 -6.71 -18.53
CA ASP A 27 -1.23 -7.87 -19.36
C ASP A 27 -0.43 -8.88 -18.53
N TYR A 28 -0.87 -10.14 -18.55
CA TYR A 28 -0.24 -11.20 -17.78
C TYR A 28 1.19 -11.53 -18.24
N ASP A 29 1.42 -11.56 -19.55
CA ASP A 29 2.73 -11.95 -20.08
C ASP A 29 3.78 -10.85 -19.77
N ALA A 30 3.39 -9.59 -19.81
CA ALA A 30 4.24 -8.47 -19.38
C ALA A 30 4.56 -8.55 -17.89
N ALA A 31 3.57 -8.81 -17.03
CA ALA A 31 3.78 -8.99 -15.59
C ALA A 31 4.69 -10.16 -15.29
N LEU A 32 4.48 -11.29 -15.98
CA LEU A 32 5.30 -12.49 -15.87
C LEU A 32 6.76 -12.24 -16.27
N ALA A 33 6.98 -11.54 -17.40
CA ALA A 33 8.32 -11.17 -17.84
C ALA A 33 9.04 -10.30 -16.82
N TYR A 34 8.33 -9.31 -16.25
CA TYR A 34 8.88 -8.44 -15.21
C TYR A 34 9.27 -9.24 -13.96
N VAL A 35 8.38 -10.04 -13.39
CA VAL A 35 8.65 -10.83 -12.17
C VAL A 35 9.85 -11.77 -12.36
N LYS A 36 10.04 -12.33 -13.57
CA LYS A 36 11.19 -13.15 -13.89
C LYS A 36 12.49 -12.40 -14.09
N SER A 37 12.42 -11.08 -14.33
CA SER A 37 13.59 -10.23 -14.61
C SER A 37 14.17 -9.56 -13.38
N VAL A 38 13.37 -9.39 -12.31
CA VAL A 38 13.84 -8.74 -11.08
C VAL A 38 14.59 -9.74 -10.19
N ASP A 39 15.61 -9.26 -9.49
CA ASP A 39 16.49 -10.02 -8.62
C ASP A 39 16.23 -9.79 -7.12
N HIS A 40 15.17 -9.09 -6.79
CA HIS A 40 14.75 -8.76 -5.43
C HIS A 40 13.36 -9.34 -5.11
N PRO A 41 13.04 -9.56 -3.82
CA PRO A 41 11.69 -9.96 -3.42
C PRO A 41 10.62 -8.95 -3.85
N VAL A 42 9.48 -9.46 -4.27
CA VAL A 42 8.35 -8.65 -4.73
C VAL A 42 7.09 -8.88 -3.91
N VAL A 43 6.18 -7.92 -3.96
CA VAL A 43 4.80 -8.03 -3.48
C VAL A 43 3.88 -7.89 -4.67
N ILE A 44 2.94 -8.82 -4.84
CA ILE A 44 1.97 -8.78 -5.92
C ILE A 44 0.59 -8.43 -5.35
N LYS A 45 -0.03 -7.38 -5.87
CA LYS A 45 -1.30 -6.89 -5.36
C LYS A 45 -2.33 -6.77 -6.48
N ALA A 46 -3.50 -7.40 -6.32
CA ALA A 46 -4.67 -7.09 -7.14
C ALA A 46 -5.05 -5.62 -6.93
N SER A 47 -5.28 -4.88 -8.03
CA SER A 47 -5.48 -3.42 -7.96
C SER A 47 -6.77 -3.04 -7.23
N GLY A 48 -7.86 -3.77 -7.48
CA GLY A 48 -9.16 -3.49 -6.89
C GLY A 48 -9.29 -3.91 -5.42
N LEU A 49 -10.49 -3.69 -4.88
CA LEU A 49 -10.85 -4.11 -3.53
C LEU A 49 -11.01 -5.63 -3.47
N ALA A 50 -10.15 -6.30 -2.72
CA ALA A 50 -10.14 -7.76 -2.54
C ALA A 50 -10.22 -8.16 -1.06
N SER A 51 -10.85 -7.33 -0.21
CA SER A 51 -11.08 -7.58 1.22
C SER A 51 -9.81 -8.03 1.97
N GLY A 52 -8.67 -7.42 1.64
CA GLY A 52 -7.37 -7.73 2.24
C GLY A 52 -6.70 -9.01 1.73
N LYS A 53 -7.37 -9.78 0.87
CA LYS A 53 -6.86 -11.08 0.38
C LYS A 53 -6.08 -10.99 -0.94
N GLY A 54 -6.16 -9.87 -1.64
CA GLY A 54 -5.53 -9.66 -2.94
C GLY A 54 -4.06 -9.26 -2.88
N VAL A 55 -3.34 -9.58 -1.81
CA VAL A 55 -1.91 -9.32 -1.61
C VAL A 55 -1.19 -10.64 -1.44
N ILE A 56 -0.22 -10.89 -2.31
CA ILE A 56 0.60 -12.11 -2.31
C ILE A 56 2.05 -11.73 -2.02
N LEU A 57 2.65 -12.41 -1.06
CA LEU A 57 4.03 -12.26 -0.63
C LEU A 57 4.80 -13.53 -1.01
N PRO A 58 5.26 -13.65 -2.26
CA PRO A 58 5.92 -14.87 -2.70
C PRO A 58 7.32 -14.99 -2.12
N ALA A 59 7.71 -16.18 -1.67
CA ALA A 59 9.06 -16.45 -1.21
C ALA A 59 9.99 -16.84 -2.37
N THR A 60 9.44 -17.31 -3.50
CA THR A 60 10.18 -17.71 -4.69
C THR A 60 9.58 -17.11 -5.97
N THR A 61 10.35 -17.14 -7.05
CA THR A 61 9.83 -16.71 -8.37
C THR A 61 8.68 -17.60 -8.84
N GLU A 62 8.71 -18.89 -8.54
CA GLU A 62 7.64 -19.84 -8.88
C GLU A 62 6.33 -19.47 -8.17
N GLU A 63 6.39 -19.16 -6.88
CA GLU A 63 5.23 -18.68 -6.12
C GLU A 63 4.71 -17.34 -6.67
N ALA A 64 5.60 -16.47 -7.11
CA ALA A 64 5.21 -15.20 -7.73
C ALA A 64 4.47 -15.43 -9.06
N VAL A 65 4.94 -16.37 -9.87
CA VAL A 65 4.27 -16.78 -11.13
C VAL A 65 2.88 -17.36 -10.86
N GLU A 66 2.76 -18.24 -9.86
CA GLU A 66 1.46 -18.81 -9.46
C GLU A 66 0.52 -17.73 -8.93
N GLY A 67 1.03 -16.80 -8.12
CA GLY A 67 0.28 -15.65 -7.62
C GLY A 67 -0.27 -14.76 -8.74
N LEU A 68 0.56 -14.41 -9.72
CA LEU A 68 0.12 -13.68 -10.91
C LEU A 68 -0.97 -14.41 -11.68
N LYS A 69 -0.80 -15.73 -11.85
CA LYS A 69 -1.78 -16.57 -12.55
C LYS A 69 -3.12 -16.60 -11.81
N SER A 70 -3.12 -16.77 -10.49
CA SER A 70 -4.30 -16.72 -9.64
C SER A 70 -5.06 -15.40 -9.82
N ILE A 71 -4.36 -14.26 -9.78
CA ILE A 71 -4.99 -12.94 -9.88
C ILE A 71 -5.49 -12.69 -11.31
N MET A 72 -4.63 -12.79 -12.33
CA MET A 72 -4.89 -12.27 -13.67
C MET A 72 -5.55 -13.28 -14.61
N VAL A 73 -5.27 -14.57 -14.44
CA VAL A 73 -5.75 -15.63 -15.35
C VAL A 73 -6.94 -16.36 -14.75
N SER A 74 -6.79 -16.92 -13.54
CA SER A 74 -7.88 -17.63 -12.85
C SER A 74 -8.95 -16.68 -12.34
N LYS A 75 -8.62 -15.40 -12.18
CA LYS A 75 -9.51 -14.33 -11.68
C LYS A 75 -10.13 -14.65 -10.33
N ASP A 76 -9.32 -15.22 -9.41
CA ASP A 76 -9.76 -15.62 -8.07
C ASP A 76 -10.29 -14.42 -7.24
N PHE A 77 -9.95 -13.19 -7.66
CA PHE A 77 -10.42 -11.94 -7.07
C PHE A 77 -11.41 -11.17 -7.98
N GLY A 78 -11.96 -11.84 -8.98
CA GLY A 78 -12.92 -11.22 -9.92
C GLY A 78 -12.31 -10.01 -10.65
N SER A 79 -13.09 -8.93 -10.80
CA SER A 79 -12.64 -7.71 -11.48
C SER A 79 -11.51 -6.98 -10.74
N ALA A 80 -11.30 -7.22 -9.44
CA ALA A 80 -10.18 -6.63 -8.70
C ALA A 80 -8.81 -7.06 -9.25
N GLY A 81 -8.74 -8.22 -9.92
CA GLY A 81 -7.54 -8.77 -10.54
C GLY A 81 -7.35 -8.44 -12.02
N GLU A 82 -8.15 -7.54 -12.60
CA GLU A 82 -7.95 -7.08 -13.99
C GLU A 82 -6.63 -6.31 -14.17
N GLU A 83 -6.19 -5.67 -13.10
CA GLU A 83 -4.89 -5.00 -13.02
C GLU A 83 -4.13 -5.50 -11.79
N VAL A 84 -2.82 -5.57 -11.89
CA VAL A 84 -1.93 -5.87 -10.76
C VAL A 84 -0.88 -4.81 -10.59
N VAL A 85 -0.48 -4.62 -9.34
CA VAL A 85 0.73 -3.87 -8.97
C VAL A 85 1.75 -4.88 -8.49
N VAL A 86 2.94 -4.84 -9.06
CA VAL A 86 4.11 -5.55 -8.57
C VAL A 86 5.02 -4.52 -7.92
N GLU A 87 5.27 -4.69 -6.63
CA GLU A 87 6.05 -3.76 -5.81
C GLU A 87 7.29 -4.44 -5.26
N GLU A 88 8.32 -3.67 -4.93
CA GLU A 88 9.42 -4.17 -4.10
C GLU A 88 8.90 -4.52 -2.71
N PHE A 89 9.47 -5.56 -2.12
CA PHE A 89 9.16 -5.94 -0.74
C PHE A 89 9.96 -5.06 0.22
N LEU A 90 9.26 -4.19 0.94
CA LEU A 90 9.85 -3.38 2.00
C LEU A 90 9.82 -4.13 3.32
N THR A 91 10.86 -3.94 4.13
CA THR A 91 10.97 -4.46 5.50
C THR A 91 11.00 -3.29 6.49
N GLY A 92 10.45 -3.50 7.67
CA GLY A 92 10.41 -2.47 8.70
C GLY A 92 9.26 -2.67 9.68
N GLN A 93 9.14 -1.76 10.64
CA GLN A 93 8.00 -1.73 11.53
C GLN A 93 6.84 -1.00 10.85
N GLU A 94 5.63 -1.54 10.99
CA GLU A 94 4.43 -0.87 10.49
C GLU A 94 4.10 0.35 11.37
N LEU A 95 3.69 1.44 10.71
CA LEU A 95 3.23 2.65 11.36
C LEU A 95 2.03 3.20 10.59
N SER A 96 0.95 3.48 11.28
CA SER A 96 -0.23 4.15 10.73
C SER A 96 -0.32 5.58 11.22
N ILE A 97 -0.39 6.53 10.30
CA ILE A 97 -0.69 7.92 10.59
C ILE A 97 -2.08 8.23 10.04
N LEU A 98 -3.02 8.50 10.94
CA LEU A 98 -4.35 8.98 10.60
C LEU A 98 -4.36 10.50 10.68
N ALA A 99 -5.07 11.14 9.77
CA ALA A 99 -5.15 12.60 9.74
C ALA A 99 -6.55 13.10 9.37
N PHE A 100 -6.94 14.21 9.98
CA PHE A 100 -8.10 14.98 9.55
C PHE A 100 -7.70 15.98 8.47
N SER A 101 -8.56 16.17 7.48
CA SER A 101 -8.32 17.17 6.44
C SER A 101 -9.63 17.84 6.00
N ASP A 102 -9.53 19.12 5.67
CA ASP A 102 -10.58 19.92 5.02
C ASP A 102 -10.31 20.11 3.51
N GLY A 103 -9.31 19.41 2.99
CA GLY A 103 -8.85 19.52 1.61
C GLY A 103 -7.70 20.51 1.40
N TYR A 104 -7.32 21.25 2.42
CA TYR A 104 -6.21 22.20 2.43
C TYR A 104 -5.26 21.98 3.61
N THR A 105 -5.83 21.96 4.81
CA THR A 105 -5.10 21.75 6.06
C THR A 105 -5.19 20.30 6.46
N VAL A 106 -4.12 19.80 7.05
CA VAL A 106 -4.07 18.43 7.58
C VAL A 106 -3.63 18.48 9.04
N LEU A 107 -4.35 17.74 9.88
CA LEU A 107 -4.02 17.57 11.30
C LEU A 107 -3.86 16.09 11.60
N ALA A 108 -2.63 15.65 11.88
CA ALA A 108 -2.35 14.26 12.25
C ALA A 108 -2.88 13.91 13.64
N MET A 109 -3.32 12.69 13.77
CA MET A 109 -3.47 12.01 15.07
C MET A 109 -2.12 11.43 15.48
N PRO A 110 -1.91 11.10 16.76
CA PRO A 110 -0.72 10.38 17.18
C PRO A 110 -0.53 9.09 16.40
N GLY A 111 0.72 8.78 16.03
CA GLY A 111 1.05 7.56 15.29
C GLY A 111 0.55 6.32 16.02
N ALA A 112 0.02 5.36 15.27
CA ALA A 112 -0.50 4.10 15.78
C ALA A 112 0.20 2.91 15.12
N GLN A 113 0.36 1.83 15.84
CA GLN A 113 0.90 0.57 15.32
C GLN A 113 -0.13 -0.53 15.47
N ASP A 114 -0.38 -1.23 14.37
CA ASP A 114 -1.29 -2.38 14.31
C ASP A 114 -0.45 -3.67 14.19
N HIS A 115 -0.81 -4.69 14.97
CA HIS A 115 -0.18 -6.00 14.93
C HIS A 115 -0.99 -6.93 14.02
N LYS A 116 -0.54 -7.09 12.79
CA LYS A 116 -1.26 -7.84 11.76
C LYS A 116 -0.98 -9.34 11.76
N ARG A 117 0.20 -9.76 12.22
CA ARG A 117 0.56 -11.18 12.20
C ARG A 117 -0.03 -11.93 13.38
N ILE A 118 -0.44 -13.20 13.14
CA ILE A 118 -1.18 -14.00 14.13
C ILE A 118 -0.30 -14.55 15.24
N GLY A 119 0.98 -14.74 14.99
CA GLY A 119 1.90 -15.40 15.91
C GLY A 119 2.77 -14.43 16.71
N ASP A 120 3.25 -14.90 17.85
CA ASP A 120 4.19 -14.16 18.68
C ASP A 120 5.47 -13.80 17.91
N GLY A 121 6.05 -12.64 18.24
CA GLY A 121 7.26 -12.15 17.58
C GLY A 121 7.04 -11.75 16.10
N ASP A 122 5.84 -11.29 15.77
CA ASP A 122 5.47 -10.82 14.42
C ASP A 122 5.67 -11.92 13.36
N THR A 123 5.14 -13.13 13.63
CA THR A 123 5.27 -14.30 12.77
C THR A 123 3.91 -14.80 12.25
N GLY A 124 3.94 -15.66 11.23
CA GLY A 124 2.74 -16.27 10.65
C GLY A 124 2.01 -15.38 9.65
N PRO A 125 0.82 -15.77 9.20
CA PRO A 125 0.05 -15.02 8.22
C PRO A 125 -0.52 -13.72 8.77
N ASN A 126 -0.75 -12.76 7.89
CA ASN A 126 -1.44 -11.52 8.20
C ASN A 126 -2.92 -11.77 8.53
N THR A 127 -3.46 -10.96 9.44
CA THR A 127 -4.87 -10.90 9.83
C THR A 127 -5.43 -9.51 9.57
N GLY A 128 -6.67 -9.27 9.97
CA GLY A 128 -7.26 -7.93 9.99
C GLY A 128 -6.73 -7.01 11.09
N GLY A 129 -5.89 -7.54 11.99
CA GLY A 129 -5.32 -6.89 13.16
C GLY A 129 -5.58 -7.71 14.41
N MET A 130 -4.53 -8.00 15.16
CA MET A 130 -4.60 -8.73 16.45
C MET A 130 -4.71 -7.77 17.65
N GLY A 131 -4.42 -6.50 17.41
CA GLY A 131 -4.47 -5.41 18.37
C GLY A 131 -3.70 -4.22 17.86
N ALA A 132 -3.98 -3.04 18.40
CA ALA A 132 -3.30 -1.82 18.05
C ALA A 132 -3.04 -0.96 19.30
N TYR A 133 -2.04 -0.12 19.24
CA TYR A 133 -1.80 0.87 20.28
C TYR A 133 -1.36 2.21 19.69
N SER A 134 -1.61 3.27 20.44
CA SER A 134 -1.20 4.63 20.14
C SER A 134 -0.92 5.38 21.46
N PRO A 135 0.10 6.25 21.54
CA PRO A 135 1.10 6.49 20.49
C PRO A 135 2.04 5.31 20.29
N ALA A 136 2.51 5.12 19.04
CA ALA A 136 3.44 4.06 18.69
C ALA A 136 4.87 4.44 19.09
N PRO A 137 5.63 3.61 19.84
CA PRO A 137 6.99 3.92 20.24
C PRO A 137 7.98 4.11 19.08
N CYS A 138 7.70 3.50 17.92
CA CYS A 138 8.50 3.66 16.71
C CYS A 138 8.29 5.02 16.01
N ALA A 139 7.22 5.76 16.34
CA ALA A 139 6.94 7.07 15.78
C ALA A 139 7.63 8.16 16.60
N SER A 140 8.86 8.53 16.22
CA SER A 140 9.46 9.74 16.80
C SER A 140 8.76 10.99 16.24
N LYS A 141 8.85 12.08 16.99
CA LYS A 141 8.29 13.38 16.57
C LYS A 141 8.85 13.83 15.21
N GLU A 142 10.15 13.64 15.00
CA GLU A 142 10.83 13.98 13.75
C GLU A 142 10.30 13.13 12.59
N MET A 143 10.05 11.85 12.82
CA MET A 143 9.47 10.94 11.82
C MET A 143 8.02 11.36 11.49
N GLU A 144 7.20 11.67 12.48
CA GLU A 144 5.83 12.16 12.24
C GLU A 144 5.85 13.46 11.43
N GLU A 145 6.72 14.42 11.77
CA GLU A 145 6.89 15.65 11.02
C GLU A 145 7.34 15.41 9.57
N GLU A 146 8.25 14.46 9.36
CA GLU A 146 8.69 14.07 8.03
C GLU A 146 7.55 13.45 7.22
N ILE A 147 6.81 12.50 7.78
CA ILE A 147 5.64 11.87 7.13
C ILE A 147 4.61 12.94 6.75
N MET A 148 4.32 13.86 7.64
CA MET A 148 3.38 14.94 7.36
C MET A 148 3.84 15.80 6.19
N ARG A 149 5.12 16.14 6.14
CA ARG A 149 5.72 16.99 5.10
C ARG A 149 5.87 16.29 3.75
N THR A 150 6.25 15.01 3.75
CA THR A 150 6.62 14.29 2.52
C THR A 150 5.50 13.42 1.95
N ILE A 151 4.53 13.03 2.77
CA ILE A 151 3.47 12.11 2.38
C ILE A 151 2.08 12.73 2.52
N VAL A 152 1.71 13.12 3.75
CA VAL A 152 0.31 13.47 4.04
C VAL A 152 -0.10 14.79 3.37
N GLN A 153 0.63 15.88 3.59
CA GLN A 153 0.32 17.16 2.96
C GLN A 153 0.43 17.11 1.43
N PRO A 154 1.49 16.51 0.83
CA PRO A 154 1.56 16.34 -0.62
C PRO A 154 0.41 15.52 -1.22
N THR A 155 -0.14 14.55 -0.47
CA THR A 155 -1.32 13.79 -0.92
C THR A 155 -2.55 14.70 -1.03
N ILE A 156 -2.84 15.51 -0.03
CA ILE A 156 -3.98 16.43 -0.08
C ILE A 156 -3.79 17.49 -1.16
N ASP A 157 -2.59 18.04 -1.28
CA ASP A 157 -2.26 19.01 -2.32
C ASP A 157 -2.36 18.41 -3.73
N GLY A 158 -1.89 17.17 -3.90
CA GLY A 158 -2.00 16.43 -5.14
C GLY A 158 -3.45 16.14 -5.54
N MET A 159 -4.27 15.71 -4.61
CA MET A 159 -5.70 15.48 -4.83
C MET A 159 -6.39 16.77 -5.29
N ARG A 160 -6.06 17.90 -4.69
CA ARG A 160 -6.59 19.21 -5.09
C ARG A 160 -6.11 19.61 -6.49
N LYS A 161 -4.82 19.40 -6.81
CA LYS A 161 -4.25 19.66 -8.15
C LYS A 161 -4.93 18.81 -9.23
N ASP A 162 -5.26 17.56 -8.91
CA ASP A 162 -5.97 16.66 -9.82
C ASP A 162 -7.48 16.93 -9.89
N GLY A 163 -7.98 17.99 -9.23
CA GLY A 163 -9.40 18.35 -9.21
C GLY A 163 -10.28 17.40 -8.39
N LYS A 164 -9.67 16.58 -7.52
CA LYS A 164 -10.33 15.61 -6.63
C LYS A 164 -10.22 16.06 -5.19
N VAL A 165 -10.80 17.22 -4.88
CA VAL A 165 -10.70 17.82 -3.55
C VAL A 165 -11.33 16.91 -2.50
N PHE A 166 -10.58 16.63 -1.46
CA PHE A 166 -11.08 15.97 -0.27
C PHE A 166 -11.72 17.03 0.64
N THR A 167 -13.03 17.02 0.78
CA THR A 167 -13.75 18.15 1.37
C THR A 167 -13.82 18.13 2.89
N ILE A 168 -14.08 17.00 3.50
CA ILE A 168 -14.01 16.78 4.97
C ILE A 168 -13.89 15.28 5.22
N GLY A 169 -12.93 14.85 6.02
CA GLY A 169 -12.85 13.45 6.39
C GLY A 169 -11.60 13.10 7.20
N MET A 170 -11.56 11.87 7.61
CA MET A 170 -10.39 11.23 8.19
C MET A 170 -9.69 10.42 7.10
N TRP A 171 -8.40 10.62 6.95
CA TRP A 171 -7.57 9.88 6.01
C TRP A 171 -6.56 9.02 6.76
N GLN A 172 -6.40 7.78 6.32
CA GLN A 172 -5.46 6.82 6.89
C GLN A 172 -4.38 6.50 5.85
N ASN A 173 -3.14 6.67 6.24
CA ASN A 173 -1.98 6.16 5.51
C ASN A 173 -1.40 4.98 6.29
N GLY A 174 -1.30 3.82 5.65
CA GLY A 174 -0.56 2.67 6.16
C GLY A 174 0.74 2.54 5.36
N CYS A 175 1.86 2.49 6.04
CA CYS A 175 3.16 2.15 5.45
C CYS A 175 3.42 0.67 5.59
#